data_6d9407107d92402ea7c11f0abce126fa
#
_entry.id   6d9407107d92402ea7c11f0abce126fa
#
_cell.length_a   1.000
_cell.length_b   1.000
_cell.length_c   1.000
_cell.angle_alpha   90.00
_cell.angle_beta   90.00
_cell.angle_gamma   90.00
#
_symmetry.space_group_name_H-M   'P 1'
#
loop_
_entity.id
_entity.type
_entity.pdbx_description
1 polymer ?
#
loop_
_entity_poly.entity_id
_entity_poly.type
_entity_poly.pdbx_seq_one_letter_code
_entity_poly.pdbx_strand_id
1 'polypeptide(L)'
;MLLRNTLLYLPAQIVGPLAQLVAMIVWTHVVDEPTLGVITLITATHELLQIAFLAWWSQYALRFLGRHQDEGNASRFYRTENAVLLASSIIQSLVVLVMLFTVIAPDADTRLVVATVAYAITRTLNLYIGERARVRHQIGVYTIQVTLGPALGFAIGLVLIQFIDRSAAWPLAGYAIAQLAAAVIVLPGLGCGRGLWPLDREIVSHALHYGTPLIIGGALGWVGLNASRFVVNEMLGVAAAGLFAVGYGLGQRAATFAAMLVTAAAFPIAVKSMERHGSKVAMRQLADNSALLIAILAPCVTGIFTLRVEIVHLLIAPAFQAVALAILPLSVLAGSIRNLRAHFVDQTFLLHNRTGLLAVVAAIDAGVTVLLSYIFVHYWGLSGAAGATVVAAVVAAVTSFVIAFSRFGLTLPLEHLAPLVAATAIMAALLKMLPEASSMIALTTHVVIGGAIYVATLGAFYAPSLFRAMKLRQQQSES
;
A
#
# COMPACT_ATOMS: atom_id res chain seq x y z
N MET A 1 -18.55 16.10 12.59
CA MET A 1 -18.15 16.27 11.19
C MET A 1 -17.05 15.29 10.77
N LEU A 2 -15.92 15.18 11.50
CA LEU A 2 -14.80 14.28 11.15
C LEU A 2 -15.21 12.82 10.96
N LEU A 3 -15.97 12.22 11.88
CA LEU A 3 -16.39 10.82 11.81
C LEU A 3 -17.26 10.52 10.57
N ARG A 4 -18.18 11.43 10.22
CA ARG A 4 -19.03 11.30 9.03
C ARG A 4 -18.22 11.35 7.74
N ASN A 5 -17.25 12.24 7.65
CA ASN A 5 -16.37 12.34 6.49
C ASN A 5 -15.47 11.11 6.36
N THR A 6 -14.90 10.62 7.47
CA THR A 6 -14.09 9.39 7.47
C THR A 6 -14.90 8.19 6.99
N LEU A 7 -16.15 8.03 7.45
CA LEU A 7 -17.04 6.96 7.02
C LEU A 7 -17.41 7.05 5.52
N LEU A 8 -17.47 8.26 4.95
CA LEU A 8 -17.77 8.45 3.53
C LEU A 8 -16.57 8.09 2.62
N TYR A 9 -15.32 8.22 3.10
CA TYR A 9 -14.13 7.79 2.38
C TYR A 9 -13.84 6.28 2.52
N LEU A 10 -14.38 5.63 3.58
CA LEU A 10 -14.07 4.24 3.90
C LEU A 10 -14.39 3.26 2.74
N PRO A 11 -15.57 3.33 2.07
CA PRO A 11 -15.87 2.45 0.94
C PRO A 11 -14.83 2.56 -0.19
N ALA A 12 -14.42 3.79 -0.53
CA ALA A 12 -13.42 4.02 -1.57
C ALA A 12 -12.04 3.46 -1.20
N GLN A 13 -11.66 3.57 0.08
CA GLN A 13 -10.40 3.01 0.58
C GLN A 13 -10.38 1.48 0.62
N ILE A 14 -11.53 0.84 0.75
CA ILE A 14 -11.66 -0.63 0.79
C ILE A 14 -11.80 -1.21 -0.62
N VAL A 15 -12.68 -0.64 -1.45
CA VAL A 15 -13.02 -1.19 -2.78
C VAL A 15 -11.82 -1.22 -3.72
N GLY A 16 -11.00 -0.17 -3.74
CA GLY A 16 -9.82 -0.11 -4.59
C GLY A 16 -8.81 -1.24 -4.30
N PRO A 17 -8.30 -1.39 -3.07
CA PRO A 17 -7.40 -2.48 -2.70
C PRO A 17 -8.00 -3.88 -2.87
N LEU A 18 -9.29 -4.08 -2.55
CA LEU A 18 -9.98 -5.35 -2.79
C LEU A 18 -10.06 -5.68 -4.28
N ALA A 19 -10.43 -4.72 -5.13
CA ALA A 19 -10.46 -4.92 -6.58
C ALA A 19 -9.09 -5.30 -7.12
N GLN A 20 -8.01 -4.69 -6.61
CA GLN A 20 -6.64 -5.04 -6.98
C GLN A 20 -6.23 -6.44 -6.50
N LEU A 21 -6.68 -6.86 -5.31
CA LEU A 21 -6.44 -8.21 -4.79
C LEU A 21 -7.12 -9.25 -5.68
N VAL A 22 -8.42 -9.05 -5.97
CA VAL A 22 -9.20 -9.92 -6.85
C VAL A 22 -8.60 -9.95 -8.26
N ALA A 23 -8.24 -8.79 -8.80
CA ALA A 23 -7.59 -8.70 -10.11
C ALA A 23 -6.30 -9.52 -10.17
N MET A 24 -5.44 -9.42 -9.14
CA MET A 24 -4.21 -10.21 -9.08
C MET A 24 -4.49 -11.72 -9.13
N ILE A 25 -5.47 -12.20 -8.37
CA ILE A 25 -5.88 -13.61 -8.35
C ILE A 25 -6.37 -14.04 -9.74
N VAL A 26 -7.31 -13.28 -10.31
CA VAL A 26 -7.90 -13.64 -11.62
C VAL A 26 -6.87 -13.58 -12.75
N TRP A 27 -5.95 -12.60 -12.73
CA TRP A 27 -4.88 -12.54 -13.72
C TRP A 27 -4.03 -13.81 -13.77
N THR A 28 -3.79 -14.50 -12.64
CA THR A 28 -3.05 -15.77 -12.65
C THR A 28 -3.73 -16.86 -13.47
N HIS A 29 -5.07 -16.81 -13.64
CA HIS A 29 -5.85 -17.79 -14.41
C HIS A 29 -5.98 -17.43 -15.90
N VAL A 30 -5.65 -16.19 -16.27
CA VAL A 30 -5.95 -15.66 -17.62
C VAL A 30 -4.69 -15.40 -18.43
N VAL A 31 -3.59 -15.01 -17.78
CA VAL A 31 -2.30 -14.71 -18.42
C VAL A 31 -1.20 -15.62 -17.87
N ASP A 32 -0.14 -15.79 -18.65
CA ASP A 32 1.07 -16.53 -18.27
C ASP A 32 2.01 -15.69 -17.39
N GLU A 33 3.06 -16.34 -16.89
CA GLU A 33 4.02 -15.75 -15.98
C GLU A 33 4.80 -14.58 -16.59
N PRO A 34 5.30 -14.66 -17.86
CA PRO A 34 5.98 -13.54 -18.50
C PRO A 34 5.06 -12.33 -18.69
N THR A 35 3.83 -12.54 -19.14
CA THR A 35 2.84 -11.48 -19.34
C THR A 35 2.54 -10.76 -18.01
N LEU A 36 2.34 -11.53 -16.94
CA LEU A 36 2.12 -10.93 -15.60
C LEU A 36 3.37 -10.21 -15.10
N GLY A 37 4.56 -10.71 -15.41
CA GLY A 37 5.84 -10.07 -15.14
C GLY A 37 5.93 -8.68 -15.78
N VAL A 38 5.66 -8.60 -17.09
CA VAL A 38 5.63 -7.32 -17.83
C VAL A 38 4.65 -6.33 -17.20
N ILE A 39 3.39 -6.74 -16.95
CA ILE A 39 2.36 -5.87 -16.36
C ILE A 39 2.82 -5.32 -15.00
N THR A 40 3.35 -6.19 -14.14
CA THR A 40 3.74 -5.80 -12.78
C THR A 40 4.99 -4.93 -12.75
N LEU A 41 5.95 -5.12 -13.66
CA LEU A 41 7.13 -4.26 -13.79
C LEU A 41 6.77 -2.88 -14.35
N ILE A 42 5.90 -2.80 -15.38
CA ILE A 42 5.44 -1.51 -15.92
C ILE A 42 4.69 -0.72 -14.85
N THR A 43 3.78 -1.35 -14.12
CA THR A 43 3.00 -0.69 -13.08
C THR A 43 3.89 -0.22 -11.91
N ALA A 44 4.85 -1.04 -11.48
CA ALA A 44 5.81 -0.67 -10.45
C ALA A 44 6.73 0.48 -10.90
N THR A 45 7.21 0.44 -12.15
CA THR A 45 8.00 1.54 -12.73
C THR A 45 7.19 2.84 -12.71
N HIS A 46 5.93 2.82 -13.16
CA HIS A 46 5.08 4.00 -13.15
C HIS A 46 4.87 4.56 -11.73
N GLU A 47 4.71 3.70 -10.71
CA GLU A 47 4.60 4.13 -9.32
C GLU A 47 5.83 4.93 -8.85
N LEU A 48 7.04 4.48 -9.19
CA LEU A 48 8.26 5.22 -8.90
C LEU A 48 8.29 6.57 -9.61
N LEU A 49 7.95 6.57 -10.91
CA LEU A 49 7.96 7.79 -11.71
C LEU A 49 6.92 8.81 -11.20
N GLN A 50 5.77 8.36 -10.75
CA GLN A 50 4.76 9.19 -10.11
C GLN A 50 5.31 9.88 -8.84
N ILE A 51 6.04 9.14 -8.01
CA ILE A 51 6.70 9.68 -6.82
C ILE A 51 7.76 10.70 -7.23
N ALA A 52 8.62 10.35 -8.18
CA ALA A 52 9.75 11.19 -8.58
C ALA A 52 9.32 12.49 -9.30
N PHE A 53 8.34 12.41 -10.21
CA PHE A 53 8.02 13.49 -11.12
C PHE A 53 6.76 14.27 -10.80
N LEU A 54 5.85 13.74 -9.95
CA LEU A 54 4.60 14.44 -9.66
C LEU A 54 4.23 14.56 -8.18
N ALA A 55 4.70 13.66 -7.30
CA ALA A 55 4.29 13.70 -5.89
C ALA A 55 4.71 15.00 -5.18
N TRP A 56 5.84 15.61 -5.56
CA TRP A 56 6.27 16.90 -5.03
C TRP A 56 5.26 18.02 -5.29
N TRP A 57 4.68 18.05 -6.49
CA TRP A 57 3.64 19.00 -6.85
C TRP A 57 2.33 18.71 -6.12
N SER A 58 1.93 17.44 -6.06
CA SER A 58 0.71 17.02 -5.36
C SER A 58 0.74 17.43 -3.88
N GLN A 59 1.87 17.23 -3.20
CA GLN A 59 2.05 17.61 -1.80
C GLN A 59 2.08 19.15 -1.61
N TYR A 60 2.70 19.87 -2.53
CA TYR A 60 2.67 21.33 -2.54
C TYR A 60 1.25 21.85 -2.74
N ALA A 61 0.54 21.34 -3.74
CA ALA A 61 -0.83 21.72 -4.01
C ALA A 61 -1.76 21.44 -2.82
N LEU A 62 -1.59 20.28 -2.17
CA LEU A 62 -2.33 19.90 -0.96
C LEU A 62 -2.21 20.96 0.14
N ARG A 63 -1.04 21.53 0.32
CA ARG A 63 -0.76 22.47 1.42
C ARG A 63 -1.04 23.93 1.06
N PHE A 64 -0.77 24.35 -0.17
CA PHE A 64 -0.71 25.76 -0.52
C PHE A 64 -1.80 26.23 -1.48
N LEU A 65 -2.63 25.34 -2.05
CA LEU A 65 -3.71 25.72 -2.96
C LEU A 65 -4.69 26.72 -2.34
N GLY A 66 -5.12 26.49 -1.09
CA GLY A 66 -6.02 27.40 -0.38
C GLY A 66 -5.45 28.81 -0.27
N ARG A 67 -4.16 28.92 0.11
CA ARG A 67 -3.47 30.20 0.21
C ARG A 67 -3.44 30.97 -1.13
N HIS A 68 -3.11 30.27 -2.24
CA HIS A 68 -3.13 30.90 -3.57
C HIS A 68 -4.53 31.34 -4.03
N GLN A 69 -5.59 30.66 -3.54
CA GLN A 69 -6.97 31.08 -3.76
C GLN A 69 -7.31 32.35 -2.98
N ASP A 70 -6.93 32.41 -1.70
CA ASP A 70 -7.18 33.56 -0.82
C ASP A 70 -6.42 34.81 -1.28
N GLU A 71 -5.21 34.65 -1.80
CA GLU A 71 -4.36 35.74 -2.35
C GLU A 71 -4.79 36.19 -3.76
N GLY A 72 -5.82 35.60 -4.37
CA GLY A 72 -6.26 35.93 -5.74
C GLY A 72 -5.35 35.41 -6.86
N ASN A 73 -4.33 34.62 -6.55
CA ASN A 73 -3.33 34.08 -7.48
C ASN A 73 -3.73 32.72 -8.09
N ALA A 74 -4.95 32.26 -7.89
CA ALA A 74 -5.43 30.95 -8.32
C ALA A 74 -5.22 30.67 -9.82
N SER A 75 -5.39 31.67 -10.69
CA SER A 75 -5.21 31.49 -12.14
C SER A 75 -3.76 31.21 -12.53
N ARG A 76 -2.78 31.84 -11.85
CA ARG A 76 -1.33 31.58 -12.04
C ARG A 76 -0.99 30.17 -11.55
N PHE A 77 -1.50 29.79 -10.39
CA PHE A 77 -1.34 28.45 -9.83
C PHE A 77 -1.84 27.36 -10.79
N TYR A 78 -3.10 27.49 -11.31
CA TYR A 78 -3.68 26.49 -12.20
C TYR A 78 -2.96 26.36 -13.55
N ARG A 79 -2.47 27.46 -14.11
CA ARG A 79 -1.63 27.40 -15.34
C ARG A 79 -0.33 26.64 -15.08
N THR A 80 0.33 26.93 -13.97
CA THR A 80 1.56 26.23 -13.55
C THR A 80 1.28 24.75 -13.29
N GLU A 81 0.18 24.44 -12.61
CA GLU A 81 -0.32 23.08 -12.37
C GLU A 81 -0.48 22.30 -13.68
N ASN A 82 -1.18 22.85 -14.65
CA ASN A 82 -1.42 22.21 -15.95
C ASN A 82 -0.10 21.98 -16.71
N ALA A 83 0.84 22.92 -16.67
CA ALA A 83 2.15 22.79 -17.30
C ALA A 83 3.00 21.69 -16.61
N VAL A 84 2.99 21.63 -15.27
CA VAL A 84 3.66 20.58 -14.49
C VAL A 84 3.07 19.21 -14.79
N LEU A 85 1.74 19.10 -14.84
CA LEU A 85 1.06 17.84 -15.19
C LEU A 85 1.43 17.35 -16.59
N LEU A 86 1.41 18.24 -17.58
CA LEU A 86 1.79 17.90 -18.95
C LEU A 86 3.24 17.46 -19.02
N ALA A 87 4.17 18.24 -18.45
CA ALA A 87 5.59 17.92 -18.42
C ALA A 87 5.85 16.58 -17.70
N SER A 88 5.24 16.38 -16.54
CA SER A 88 5.34 15.12 -15.78
C SER A 88 4.82 13.94 -16.58
N SER A 89 3.67 14.07 -17.24
CA SER A 89 3.10 12.99 -18.06
C SER A 89 4.00 12.62 -19.24
N ILE A 90 4.60 13.62 -19.91
CA ILE A 90 5.55 13.38 -21.00
C ILE A 90 6.81 12.69 -20.48
N ILE A 91 7.43 13.23 -19.42
CA ILE A 91 8.66 12.66 -18.84
C ILE A 91 8.41 11.23 -18.36
N GLN A 92 7.33 10.98 -17.64
CA GLN A 92 6.98 9.64 -17.16
C GLN A 92 6.76 8.66 -18.33
N SER A 93 6.09 9.09 -19.40
CA SER A 93 5.88 8.26 -20.60
C SER A 93 7.20 7.94 -21.29
N LEU A 94 8.11 8.90 -21.42
CA LEU A 94 9.43 8.66 -22.02
C LEU A 94 10.27 7.72 -21.16
N VAL A 95 10.31 7.92 -19.85
CA VAL A 95 11.12 7.07 -18.96
C VAL A 95 10.55 5.65 -18.88
N VAL A 96 9.21 5.49 -18.82
CA VAL A 96 8.61 4.14 -18.81
C VAL A 96 8.88 3.42 -20.12
N LEU A 97 8.93 4.12 -21.27
CA LEU A 97 9.32 3.52 -22.55
C LEU A 97 10.80 3.11 -22.58
N VAL A 98 11.70 3.92 -22.05
CA VAL A 98 13.09 3.52 -21.89
C VAL A 98 13.20 2.24 -21.05
N MET A 99 12.53 2.19 -19.91
CA MET A 99 12.52 1.00 -19.05
C MET A 99 11.85 -0.21 -19.74
N LEU A 100 10.81 0.01 -20.54
CA LEU A 100 10.17 -1.04 -21.31
C LEU A 100 11.17 -1.72 -22.25
N PHE A 101 11.88 -0.95 -23.07
CA PHE A 101 12.81 -1.48 -24.08
C PHE A 101 14.17 -1.94 -23.51
N THR A 102 14.61 -1.41 -22.36
CA THR A 102 15.93 -1.76 -21.81
C THR A 102 15.87 -2.84 -20.73
N VAL A 103 14.78 -2.94 -19.97
CA VAL A 103 14.73 -3.76 -18.76
C VAL A 103 13.57 -4.75 -18.75
N ILE A 104 12.40 -4.38 -19.30
CA ILE A 104 11.17 -5.14 -19.07
C ILE A 104 10.87 -6.06 -20.26
N ALA A 105 10.80 -5.53 -21.47
CA ALA A 105 10.45 -6.23 -22.70
C ALA A 105 11.17 -5.59 -23.90
N PRO A 106 12.43 -5.95 -24.16
CA PRO A 106 13.20 -5.39 -25.29
C PRO A 106 12.51 -5.55 -26.65
N ASP A 107 11.77 -6.65 -26.84
CA ASP A 107 11.05 -6.97 -28.06
C ASP A 107 9.57 -6.53 -28.02
N ALA A 108 9.24 -5.50 -27.24
CA ALA A 108 7.88 -4.99 -27.10
C ALA A 108 7.28 -4.60 -28.46
N ASP A 109 6.11 -5.14 -28.78
CA ASP A 109 5.36 -4.79 -29.97
C ASP A 109 4.70 -3.40 -29.86
N THR A 110 4.25 -2.87 -30.99
CA THR A 110 3.60 -1.55 -31.05
C THR A 110 2.36 -1.47 -30.14
N ARG A 111 1.63 -2.57 -29.95
CA ARG A 111 0.42 -2.60 -29.11
C ARG A 111 0.79 -2.40 -27.65
N LEU A 112 1.83 -3.09 -27.16
CA LEU A 112 2.32 -2.95 -25.80
C LEU A 112 2.87 -1.56 -25.56
N VAL A 113 3.60 -0.98 -26.52
CA VAL A 113 4.12 0.40 -26.45
C VAL A 113 2.98 1.40 -26.30
N VAL A 114 1.97 1.34 -27.19
CA VAL A 114 0.80 2.24 -27.14
C VAL A 114 0.03 2.09 -25.84
N ALA A 115 -0.25 0.85 -25.41
CA ALA A 115 -0.96 0.58 -24.17
C ALA A 115 -0.19 1.07 -22.95
N THR A 116 1.14 0.92 -22.91
CA THR A 116 2.00 1.39 -21.83
C THR A 116 1.99 2.93 -21.72
N VAL A 117 2.10 3.64 -22.85
CA VAL A 117 2.01 5.11 -22.86
C VAL A 117 0.62 5.60 -22.45
N ALA A 118 -0.43 5.00 -23.01
CA ALA A 118 -1.81 5.32 -22.64
C ALA A 118 -2.04 5.10 -21.14
N TYR A 119 -1.59 3.97 -20.59
CA TYR A 119 -1.65 3.67 -19.17
C TYR A 119 -0.89 4.71 -18.34
N ALA A 120 0.35 5.03 -18.72
CA ALA A 120 1.17 5.99 -17.96
C ALA A 120 0.49 7.38 -17.88
N ILE A 121 -0.01 7.89 -19.00
CA ILE A 121 -0.69 9.19 -19.04
C ILE A 121 -1.98 9.17 -18.21
N THR A 122 -2.84 8.20 -18.47
CA THR A 122 -4.16 8.14 -17.79
C THR A 122 -4.01 7.84 -16.31
N ARG A 123 -3.04 7.02 -15.90
CA ARG A 123 -2.75 6.73 -14.50
C ARG A 123 -2.24 7.96 -13.76
N THR A 124 -1.32 8.72 -14.38
CA THR A 124 -0.82 9.99 -13.84
C THR A 124 -1.97 10.96 -13.58
N LEU A 125 -2.86 11.15 -14.57
CA LEU A 125 -4.03 12.01 -14.44
C LEU A 125 -5.02 11.50 -13.37
N ASN A 126 -5.32 10.21 -13.37
CA ASN A 126 -6.24 9.60 -12.41
C ASN A 126 -5.77 9.79 -10.95
N LEU A 127 -4.51 9.51 -10.67
CA LEU A 127 -3.92 9.70 -9.34
C LEU A 127 -3.95 11.18 -8.93
N TYR A 128 -3.56 12.07 -9.83
CA TYR A 128 -3.54 13.51 -9.56
C TYR A 128 -4.95 14.07 -9.29
N ILE A 129 -5.93 13.71 -10.11
CA ILE A 129 -7.33 14.14 -9.92
C ILE A 129 -7.86 13.61 -8.57
N GLY A 130 -7.56 12.36 -8.21
CA GLY A 130 -7.93 11.79 -6.93
C GLY A 130 -7.37 12.57 -5.73
N GLU A 131 -6.06 12.87 -5.76
CA GLU A 131 -5.42 13.67 -4.70
C GLU A 131 -6.02 15.08 -4.61
N ARG A 132 -6.22 15.74 -5.74
CA ARG A 132 -6.85 17.07 -5.80
C ARG A 132 -8.29 17.07 -5.26
N ALA A 133 -9.07 16.04 -5.60
CA ALA A 133 -10.43 15.88 -5.08
C ALA A 133 -10.45 15.70 -3.56
N ARG A 134 -9.47 14.97 -3.02
CA ARG A 134 -9.30 14.78 -1.58
C ARG A 134 -9.03 16.12 -0.87
N VAL A 135 -8.15 16.95 -1.44
CA VAL A 135 -7.85 18.30 -0.91
C VAL A 135 -9.10 19.17 -0.85
N ARG A 136 -9.91 19.12 -1.90
CA ARG A 136 -11.12 19.93 -2.04
C ARG A 136 -12.35 19.34 -1.35
N HIS A 137 -12.19 18.23 -0.63
CA HIS A 137 -13.30 17.49 -0.01
C HIS A 137 -14.38 17.04 -0.99
N GLN A 138 -14.02 16.84 -2.27
CA GLN A 138 -14.91 16.35 -3.32
C GLN A 138 -15.01 14.82 -3.27
N ILE A 139 -15.73 14.29 -2.30
CA ILE A 139 -15.79 12.85 -1.99
C ILE A 139 -16.24 12.04 -3.21
N GLY A 140 -17.24 12.50 -3.96
CA GLY A 140 -17.74 11.80 -5.14
C GLY A 140 -16.68 11.65 -6.24
N VAL A 141 -15.95 12.74 -6.55
CA VAL A 141 -14.84 12.73 -7.51
C VAL A 141 -13.74 11.78 -7.07
N TYR A 142 -13.33 11.87 -5.80
CA TYR A 142 -12.33 10.96 -5.22
C TYR A 142 -12.76 9.50 -5.33
N THR A 143 -13.98 9.18 -4.94
CA THR A 143 -14.52 7.81 -4.98
C THR A 143 -14.52 7.26 -6.40
N ILE A 144 -14.97 8.04 -7.39
CA ILE A 144 -14.96 7.65 -8.81
C ILE A 144 -13.52 7.32 -9.26
N GLN A 145 -12.56 8.19 -8.98
CA GLN A 145 -11.16 8.01 -9.41
C GLN A 145 -10.51 6.77 -8.79
N VAL A 146 -10.76 6.53 -7.50
CA VAL A 146 -10.11 5.43 -6.76
C VAL A 146 -10.78 4.07 -7.00
N THR A 147 -12.08 4.05 -7.34
CA THR A 147 -12.84 2.80 -7.51
C THR A 147 -13.01 2.38 -8.97
N LEU A 148 -13.39 3.32 -9.87
CA LEU A 148 -13.64 2.98 -11.27
C LEU A 148 -12.38 2.51 -11.99
N GLY A 149 -11.25 3.19 -11.81
CA GLY A 149 -9.99 2.80 -12.43
C GLY A 149 -9.63 1.33 -12.17
N PRO A 150 -9.47 0.89 -10.92
CA PRO A 150 -9.14 -0.49 -10.60
C PRO A 150 -10.22 -1.50 -10.98
N ALA A 151 -11.48 -1.26 -10.66
CA ALA A 151 -12.56 -2.22 -10.87
C ALA A 151 -12.94 -2.36 -12.36
N LEU A 152 -13.24 -1.23 -13.01
CA LEU A 152 -13.66 -1.23 -14.41
C LEU A 152 -12.47 -1.53 -15.34
N GLY A 153 -11.26 -1.05 -15.00
CA GLY A 153 -10.05 -1.32 -15.77
C GLY A 153 -9.71 -2.80 -15.81
N PHE A 154 -9.84 -3.46 -14.69
CA PHE A 154 -9.73 -4.92 -14.60
C PHE A 154 -10.77 -5.62 -15.49
N ALA A 155 -12.06 -5.24 -15.39
CA ALA A 155 -13.13 -5.85 -16.17
C ALA A 155 -12.94 -5.63 -17.68
N ILE A 156 -12.59 -4.40 -18.12
CA ILE A 156 -12.31 -4.11 -19.54
C ILE A 156 -11.09 -4.91 -20.01
N GLY A 157 -10.00 -4.93 -19.24
CA GLY A 157 -8.80 -5.70 -19.58
C GLY A 157 -9.09 -7.19 -19.73
N LEU A 158 -9.94 -7.76 -18.87
CA LEU A 158 -10.38 -9.15 -18.96
C LEU A 158 -11.17 -9.42 -20.25
N VAL A 159 -12.10 -8.53 -20.59
CA VAL A 159 -12.86 -8.62 -21.86
C VAL A 159 -11.92 -8.55 -23.06
N LEU A 160 -11.00 -7.60 -23.09
CA LEU A 160 -10.05 -7.45 -24.19
C LEU A 160 -9.18 -8.70 -24.40
N ILE A 161 -8.66 -9.30 -23.31
CA ILE A 161 -7.91 -10.55 -23.37
C ILE A 161 -8.74 -11.70 -23.93
N GLN A 162 -10.01 -11.77 -23.51
CA GLN A 162 -10.90 -12.86 -23.92
C GLN A 162 -11.22 -12.82 -25.43
N PHE A 163 -11.33 -11.62 -26.01
CA PHE A 163 -11.78 -11.44 -27.40
C PHE A 163 -10.64 -11.18 -28.40
N ILE A 164 -9.43 -10.82 -27.93
CA ILE A 164 -8.34 -10.45 -28.85
C ILE A 164 -7.17 -11.44 -28.72
N ASP A 165 -6.34 -11.31 -27.67
CA ASP A 165 -5.23 -12.21 -27.36
C ASP A 165 -4.77 -12.03 -25.91
N ARG A 166 -3.86 -12.93 -25.44
CA ARG A 166 -3.35 -12.92 -24.05
C ARG A 166 -2.10 -12.03 -23.86
N SER A 167 -2.02 -10.91 -24.55
CA SER A 167 -0.90 -9.97 -24.45
C SER A 167 -1.02 -9.05 -23.23
N ALA A 168 0.12 -8.63 -22.69
CA ALA A 168 0.22 -7.63 -21.61
C ALA A 168 -0.36 -6.25 -21.98
N ALA A 169 -0.51 -5.97 -23.29
CA ALA A 169 -1.09 -4.73 -23.77
C ALA A 169 -2.54 -4.54 -23.30
N TRP A 170 -3.34 -5.60 -23.26
CA TRP A 170 -4.78 -5.49 -23.02
C TRP A 170 -5.16 -5.19 -21.57
N PRO A 171 -4.54 -5.77 -20.53
CA PRO A 171 -4.74 -5.31 -19.15
C PRO A 171 -4.40 -3.83 -18.99
N LEU A 172 -3.26 -3.38 -19.54
CA LEU A 172 -2.86 -1.97 -19.49
C LEU A 172 -3.84 -1.05 -20.22
N ALA A 173 -4.28 -1.45 -21.42
CA ALA A 173 -5.31 -0.73 -22.18
C ALA A 173 -6.65 -0.66 -21.42
N GLY A 174 -7.07 -1.76 -20.79
CA GLY A 174 -8.26 -1.79 -19.95
C GLY A 174 -8.21 -0.76 -18.81
N TYR A 175 -7.09 -0.72 -18.09
CA TYR A 175 -6.88 0.30 -17.06
C TYR A 175 -6.84 1.71 -17.64
N ALA A 176 -6.19 1.92 -18.80
CA ALA A 176 -6.13 3.21 -19.46
C ALA A 176 -7.52 3.73 -19.84
N ILE A 177 -8.34 2.87 -20.46
CA ILE A 177 -9.72 3.21 -20.86
C ILE A 177 -10.57 3.59 -19.65
N ALA A 178 -10.53 2.78 -18.58
CA ALA A 178 -11.31 3.04 -17.38
C ALA A 178 -10.88 4.33 -16.67
N GLN A 179 -9.59 4.60 -16.60
CA GLN A 179 -9.04 5.82 -15.99
C GLN A 179 -9.38 7.05 -16.81
N LEU A 180 -9.33 6.94 -18.14
CA LEU A 180 -9.75 8.01 -19.04
C LEU A 180 -11.26 8.31 -18.87
N ALA A 181 -12.08 7.26 -18.85
CA ALA A 181 -13.52 7.40 -18.61
C ALA A 181 -13.81 8.07 -17.27
N ALA A 182 -13.14 7.62 -16.20
CA ALA A 182 -13.27 8.23 -14.87
C ALA A 182 -12.86 9.72 -14.88
N ALA A 183 -11.77 10.08 -15.58
CA ALA A 183 -11.33 11.46 -15.71
C ALA A 183 -12.35 12.31 -16.47
N VAL A 184 -12.87 11.81 -17.59
CA VAL A 184 -13.89 12.53 -18.40
C VAL A 184 -15.18 12.75 -17.61
N ILE A 185 -15.66 11.76 -16.86
CA ILE A 185 -16.87 11.87 -16.02
C ILE A 185 -16.74 13.00 -14.99
N VAL A 186 -15.57 13.18 -14.38
CA VAL A 186 -15.38 14.15 -13.29
C VAL A 186 -14.89 15.53 -13.78
N LEU A 187 -14.46 15.64 -15.03
CA LEU A 187 -13.89 16.86 -15.61
C LEU A 187 -14.77 18.12 -15.41
N PRO A 188 -16.11 18.06 -15.59
CA PRO A 188 -16.98 19.22 -15.39
C PRO A 188 -16.96 19.76 -13.95
N GLY A 189 -16.73 18.89 -12.97
CA GLY A 189 -16.73 19.25 -11.53
C GLY A 189 -15.38 19.68 -10.97
N LEU A 190 -14.29 19.53 -11.75
CA LEU A 190 -12.93 19.75 -11.23
C LEU A 190 -12.53 21.21 -11.07
N GLY A 191 -13.25 22.16 -11.73
CA GLY A 191 -12.90 23.58 -11.69
C GLY A 191 -11.45 23.83 -12.13
N CYS A 192 -11.04 23.21 -13.23
CA CYS A 192 -9.70 23.37 -13.77
C CYS A 192 -9.52 24.79 -14.33
N GLY A 193 -8.43 25.44 -13.98
CA GLY A 193 -8.02 26.68 -14.65
C GLY A 193 -7.67 26.39 -16.11
N ARG A 194 -7.85 27.39 -16.99
CA ARG A 194 -7.52 27.29 -18.40
C ARG A 194 -6.11 27.82 -18.68
N GLY A 195 -5.44 27.19 -19.65
CA GLY A 195 -4.12 27.62 -20.15
C GLY A 195 -2.94 26.89 -19.52
N LEU A 196 -1.80 26.94 -20.24
CA LEU A 196 -0.54 26.31 -19.87
C LEU A 196 0.56 27.35 -19.61
N TRP A 197 0.39 28.56 -20.12
CA TRP A 197 1.43 29.61 -20.08
C TRP A 197 0.86 30.94 -19.58
N PRO A 198 1.70 31.79 -18.96
CA PRO A 198 3.08 31.55 -18.56
C PRO A 198 3.17 30.65 -17.32
N LEU A 199 4.19 29.75 -17.31
CA LEU A 199 4.58 28.97 -16.14
C LEU A 199 5.20 29.90 -15.10
N ASP A 200 4.73 29.84 -13.87
CA ASP A 200 5.29 30.62 -12.77
C ASP A 200 6.48 29.89 -12.14
N ARG A 201 7.71 30.40 -12.45
CA ARG A 201 8.96 29.79 -11.98
C ARG A 201 9.12 29.87 -10.46
N GLU A 202 8.58 30.88 -9.83
CA GLU A 202 8.63 31.06 -8.37
C GLU A 202 7.81 29.99 -7.68
N ILE A 203 6.59 29.75 -8.16
CA ILE A 203 5.71 28.67 -7.66
C ILE A 203 6.40 27.31 -7.84
N VAL A 204 6.99 27.03 -9.00
CA VAL A 204 7.69 25.76 -9.26
C VAL A 204 8.90 25.59 -8.35
N SER A 205 9.73 26.63 -8.19
CA SER A 205 10.90 26.59 -7.33
C SER A 205 10.53 26.33 -5.87
N HIS A 206 9.48 27.02 -5.39
CA HIS A 206 8.97 26.83 -4.03
C HIS A 206 8.40 25.41 -3.84
N ALA A 207 7.66 24.92 -4.82
CA ALA A 207 7.09 23.58 -4.80
C ALA A 207 8.17 22.48 -4.81
N LEU A 208 9.23 22.64 -5.62
CA LEU A 208 10.37 21.72 -5.63
C LEU A 208 11.12 21.74 -4.29
N HIS A 209 11.39 22.92 -3.75
CA HIS A 209 12.08 23.02 -2.45
C HIS A 209 11.28 22.33 -1.34
N TYR A 210 9.97 22.51 -1.32
CA TYR A 210 9.07 21.86 -0.36
C TYR A 210 8.96 20.36 -0.58
N GLY A 211 8.85 19.93 -1.85
CA GLY A 211 8.56 18.53 -2.21
C GLY A 211 9.78 17.61 -2.26
N THR A 212 10.99 18.13 -2.50
CA THR A 212 12.22 17.30 -2.67
C THR A 212 12.48 16.34 -1.50
N PRO A 213 12.40 16.76 -0.23
CA PRO A 213 12.59 15.83 0.89
C PRO A 213 11.53 14.70 0.92
N LEU A 214 10.30 15.01 0.49
CA LEU A 214 9.20 14.05 0.44
C LEU A 214 9.39 13.04 -0.69
N ILE A 215 9.93 13.48 -1.86
CA ILE A 215 10.29 12.60 -2.97
C ILE A 215 11.34 11.59 -2.52
N ILE A 216 12.42 12.04 -1.89
CA ILE A 216 13.50 11.17 -1.44
C ILE A 216 12.98 10.09 -0.50
N GLY A 217 12.20 10.48 0.52
CA GLY A 217 11.59 9.54 1.44
C GLY A 217 10.64 8.55 0.76
N GLY A 218 9.80 9.03 -0.16
CA GLY A 218 8.86 8.22 -0.93
C GLY A 218 9.57 7.24 -1.88
N ALA A 219 10.58 7.70 -2.62
CA ALA A 219 11.35 6.86 -3.53
C ALA A 219 12.13 5.77 -2.78
N LEU A 220 12.76 6.10 -1.66
CA LEU A 220 13.42 5.11 -0.81
C LEU A 220 12.42 4.07 -0.27
N GLY A 221 11.25 4.52 0.18
CA GLY A 221 10.18 3.61 0.59
C GLY A 221 9.72 2.69 -0.55
N TRP A 222 9.58 3.23 -1.76
CA TRP A 222 9.24 2.44 -2.94
C TRP A 222 10.33 1.41 -3.27
N VAL A 223 11.62 1.78 -3.22
CA VAL A 223 12.74 0.86 -3.41
C VAL A 223 12.67 -0.29 -2.42
N GLY A 224 12.48 -0.02 -1.13
CA GLY A 224 12.32 -1.05 -0.11
C GLY A 224 11.18 -2.04 -0.40
N LEU A 225 10.10 -1.60 -1.06
CA LEU A 225 8.94 -2.43 -1.37
C LEU A 225 9.05 -3.17 -2.71
N ASN A 226 9.74 -2.58 -3.70
CA ASN A 226 9.67 -3.05 -5.09
C ASN A 226 11.00 -3.52 -5.69
N ALA A 227 12.16 -3.13 -5.13
CA ALA A 227 13.47 -3.42 -5.71
C ALA A 227 13.71 -4.92 -5.93
N SER A 228 13.31 -5.78 -4.99
CA SER A 228 13.47 -7.23 -5.13
C SER A 228 12.84 -7.78 -6.41
N ARG A 229 11.76 -7.16 -6.90
CA ARG A 229 11.08 -7.55 -8.14
C ARG A 229 11.93 -7.27 -9.38
N PHE A 230 12.65 -6.14 -9.37
CA PHE A 230 13.58 -5.77 -10.45
C PHE A 230 14.87 -6.60 -10.41
N VAL A 231 15.39 -6.90 -9.22
CA VAL A 231 16.54 -7.82 -9.05
C VAL A 231 16.18 -9.22 -9.55
N VAL A 232 14.97 -9.71 -9.24
CA VAL A 232 14.48 -10.98 -9.76
C VAL A 232 14.38 -10.95 -11.28
N ASN A 233 13.86 -9.88 -11.87
CA ASN A 233 13.78 -9.73 -13.33
C ASN A 233 15.17 -9.76 -13.98
N GLU A 234 16.12 -9.03 -13.41
CA GLU A 234 17.50 -8.95 -13.93
C GLU A 234 18.23 -10.29 -13.86
N MET A 235 18.07 -11.03 -12.76
CA MET A 235 18.83 -12.26 -12.52
C MET A 235 18.15 -13.53 -13.06
N LEU A 236 16.82 -13.57 -13.08
CA LEU A 236 16.04 -14.77 -13.38
C LEU A 236 15.03 -14.56 -14.53
N GLY A 237 14.90 -13.34 -15.03
CA GLY A 237 14.02 -12.98 -16.13
C GLY A 237 12.59 -12.61 -15.74
N VAL A 238 11.85 -12.13 -16.75
CA VAL A 238 10.52 -11.53 -16.57
C VAL A 238 9.45 -12.52 -16.08
N ALA A 239 9.53 -13.78 -16.47
CA ALA A 239 8.63 -14.84 -15.98
C ALA A 239 8.79 -15.05 -14.47
N ALA A 240 10.04 -15.09 -14.00
CA ALA A 240 10.34 -15.17 -12.57
C ALA A 240 9.81 -13.95 -11.78
N ALA A 241 9.91 -12.75 -12.37
CA ALA A 241 9.34 -11.54 -11.79
C ALA A 241 7.80 -11.63 -11.69
N GLY A 242 7.13 -12.23 -12.66
CA GLY A 242 5.69 -12.50 -12.64
C GLY A 242 5.30 -13.47 -11.54
N LEU A 243 6.00 -14.59 -11.43
CA LEU A 243 5.81 -15.57 -10.34
C LEU A 243 6.01 -14.93 -8.96
N PHE A 244 7.10 -14.18 -8.79
CA PHE A 244 7.39 -13.46 -7.56
C PHE A 244 6.30 -12.44 -7.20
N ALA A 245 5.81 -11.69 -8.20
CA ALA A 245 4.82 -10.65 -8.00
C ALA A 245 3.49 -11.17 -7.41
N VAL A 246 3.08 -12.41 -7.75
CA VAL A 246 1.86 -13.02 -7.22
C VAL A 246 2.00 -13.30 -5.72
N GLY A 247 2.95 -14.14 -5.32
CA GLY A 247 3.11 -14.50 -3.91
C GLY A 247 3.46 -13.29 -3.04
N TYR A 248 4.36 -12.43 -3.53
CA TYR A 248 4.76 -11.23 -2.82
C TYR A 248 3.63 -10.20 -2.72
N GLY A 249 2.93 -9.94 -3.83
CA GLY A 249 1.85 -8.95 -3.88
C GLY A 249 0.64 -9.33 -3.02
N LEU A 250 0.28 -10.61 -2.97
CA LEU A 250 -0.82 -11.10 -2.12
C LEU A 250 -0.53 -10.88 -0.63
N GLY A 251 0.66 -11.29 -0.17
CA GLY A 251 1.03 -11.14 1.23
C GLY A 251 1.16 -9.68 1.68
N GLN A 252 1.77 -8.82 0.86
CA GLN A 252 1.89 -7.39 1.15
C GLN A 252 0.52 -6.72 1.22
N ARG A 253 -0.40 -7.01 0.28
CA ARG A 253 -1.75 -6.45 0.28
C ARG A 253 -2.58 -6.93 1.47
N ALA A 254 -2.48 -8.21 1.85
CA ALA A 254 -3.16 -8.74 3.02
C ALA A 254 -2.71 -8.03 4.30
N ALA A 255 -1.40 -7.85 4.50
CA ALA A 255 -0.86 -7.14 5.64
C ALA A 255 -1.27 -5.65 5.67
N THR A 256 -1.22 -4.97 4.52
CA THR A 256 -1.62 -3.56 4.41
C THR A 256 -3.11 -3.38 4.66
N PHE A 257 -3.95 -4.26 4.11
CA PHE A 257 -5.39 -4.23 4.34
C PHE A 257 -5.73 -4.41 5.81
N ALA A 258 -5.10 -5.38 6.47
CA ALA A 258 -5.26 -5.59 7.91
C ALA A 258 -4.86 -4.35 8.73
N ALA A 259 -3.75 -3.70 8.39
CA ALA A 259 -3.29 -2.48 9.07
C ALA A 259 -4.25 -1.28 8.88
N MET A 260 -4.84 -1.13 7.70
CA MET A 260 -5.76 -0.01 7.40
C MET A 260 -6.97 0.05 8.33
N LEU A 261 -7.43 -1.08 8.85
CA LEU A 261 -8.57 -1.16 9.77
C LEU A 261 -8.34 -0.39 11.08
N VAL A 262 -7.09 -0.21 11.50
CA VAL A 262 -6.73 0.47 12.76
C VAL A 262 -6.20 1.87 12.53
N THR A 263 -5.39 2.06 11.48
CA THR A 263 -4.52 3.24 11.33
C THR A 263 -5.27 4.54 11.08
N ALA A 264 -6.46 4.48 10.50
CA ALA A 264 -7.27 5.67 10.16
C ALA A 264 -7.61 6.55 11.38
N ALA A 265 -7.82 5.94 12.56
CA ALA A 265 -8.20 6.64 13.78
C ALA A 265 -7.06 6.79 14.79
N ALA A 266 -6.05 5.93 14.74
CA ALA A 266 -5.03 5.80 15.77
C ALA A 266 -4.11 7.04 15.89
N PHE A 267 -3.62 7.56 14.77
CA PHE A 267 -2.66 8.67 14.76
C PHE A 267 -3.24 10.00 15.25
N PRO A 268 -4.44 10.44 14.82
CA PRO A 268 -5.05 11.67 15.36
C PRO A 268 -5.23 11.66 16.90
N ILE A 269 -5.49 10.49 17.49
CA ILE A 269 -5.61 10.34 18.94
C ILE A 269 -4.25 10.57 19.61
N ALA A 270 -3.17 10.03 19.05
CA ALA A 270 -1.82 10.22 19.57
C ALA A 270 -1.35 11.68 19.47
N VAL A 271 -1.65 12.36 18.34
CA VAL A 271 -1.37 13.80 18.17
C VAL A 271 -2.08 14.62 19.25
N LYS A 272 -3.37 14.38 19.45
CA LYS A 272 -4.15 15.08 20.48
C LYS A 272 -3.63 14.82 21.91
N SER A 273 -3.14 13.59 22.18
CA SER A 273 -2.48 13.26 23.44
C SER A 273 -1.17 14.02 23.61
N MET A 274 -0.38 14.15 22.54
CA MET A 274 0.87 14.91 22.54
C MET A 274 0.65 16.39 22.87
N GLU A 275 -0.35 17.00 22.22
CA GLU A 275 -0.69 18.42 22.43
C GLU A 275 -1.24 18.73 23.84
N ARG A 276 -2.05 17.83 24.39
CA ARG A 276 -2.75 18.06 25.66
C ARG A 276 -1.99 17.59 26.88
N HIS A 277 -1.28 16.49 26.79
CA HIS A 277 -0.72 15.77 27.94
C HIS A 277 0.80 15.53 27.82
N GLY A 278 1.40 15.96 26.71
CA GLY A 278 2.84 15.83 26.46
C GLY A 278 3.30 14.45 26.02
N SER A 279 4.63 14.34 25.82
CA SER A 279 5.26 13.19 25.13
C SER A 279 5.02 11.85 25.85
N LYS A 280 5.13 11.80 27.18
CA LYS A 280 5.00 10.54 27.94
C LYS A 280 3.63 9.87 27.75
N VAL A 281 2.56 10.67 27.77
CA VAL A 281 1.18 10.16 27.56
C VAL A 281 0.96 9.78 26.11
N ALA A 282 1.52 10.56 25.17
CA ALA A 282 1.44 10.25 23.74
C ALA A 282 2.17 8.94 23.39
N MET A 283 3.34 8.67 24.00
CA MET A 283 4.06 7.39 23.78
C MET A 283 3.27 6.19 24.32
N ARG A 284 2.59 6.33 25.47
CA ARG A 284 1.69 5.29 25.97
C ARG A 284 0.49 5.08 25.05
N GLN A 285 -0.11 6.14 24.53
CA GLN A 285 -1.19 6.06 23.56
C GLN A 285 -0.74 5.36 22.26
N LEU A 286 0.50 5.61 21.79
CA LEU A 286 1.04 4.87 20.64
C LEU A 286 1.21 3.38 20.96
N ALA A 287 1.64 3.03 22.17
CA ALA A 287 1.75 1.63 22.59
C ALA A 287 0.37 0.94 22.58
N ASP A 288 -0.67 1.60 23.13
CA ASP A 288 -2.04 1.07 23.11
C ASP A 288 -2.57 0.90 21.66
N ASN A 289 -2.31 1.88 20.80
CA ASN A 289 -2.66 1.82 19.38
C ASN A 289 -1.94 0.65 18.69
N SER A 290 -0.68 0.38 19.05
CA SER A 290 0.09 -0.73 18.49
C SER A 290 -0.44 -2.10 18.94
N ALA A 291 -0.96 -2.21 20.18
CA ALA A 291 -1.62 -3.42 20.64
C ALA A 291 -2.83 -3.77 19.75
N LEU A 292 -3.64 -2.78 19.36
CA LEU A 292 -4.76 -2.98 18.42
C LEU A 292 -4.25 -3.40 17.02
N LEU A 293 -3.15 -2.79 16.56
CA LEU A 293 -2.56 -3.14 15.28
C LEU A 293 -2.02 -4.59 15.30
N ILE A 294 -1.33 -4.99 16.35
CA ILE A 294 -0.85 -6.37 16.55
C ILE A 294 -2.04 -7.33 16.66
N ALA A 295 -3.11 -6.93 17.36
CA ALA A 295 -4.31 -7.75 17.51
C ALA A 295 -4.99 -8.09 16.16
N ILE A 296 -4.79 -7.28 15.11
CA ILE A 296 -5.30 -7.56 13.77
C ILE A 296 -4.25 -8.23 12.88
N LEU A 297 -2.99 -7.77 12.94
CA LEU A 297 -1.92 -8.34 12.11
C LEU A 297 -1.56 -9.77 12.51
N ALA A 298 -1.49 -10.08 13.82
CA ALA A 298 -1.07 -11.40 14.29
C ALA A 298 -1.99 -12.53 13.80
N PRO A 299 -3.33 -12.47 13.96
CA PRO A 299 -4.22 -13.50 13.41
C PRO A 299 -4.20 -13.53 11.88
N CYS A 300 -4.03 -12.39 11.19
CA CYS A 300 -3.92 -12.34 9.73
C CYS A 300 -2.67 -13.09 9.25
N VAL A 301 -1.50 -12.79 9.83
CA VAL A 301 -0.24 -13.50 9.51
C VAL A 301 -0.37 -14.98 9.78
N THR A 302 -0.80 -15.33 10.98
CA THR A 302 -0.90 -16.73 11.41
C THR A 302 -1.95 -17.50 10.61
N GLY A 303 -3.09 -16.88 10.30
CA GLY A 303 -4.11 -17.46 9.43
C GLY A 303 -3.58 -17.78 8.04
N ILE A 304 -2.85 -16.83 7.42
CA ILE A 304 -2.22 -17.05 6.11
C ILE A 304 -1.14 -18.15 6.19
N PHE A 305 -0.32 -18.18 7.24
CA PHE A 305 0.65 -19.26 7.43
C PHE A 305 -0.01 -20.63 7.58
N THR A 306 -1.11 -20.69 8.32
CA THR A 306 -1.81 -21.95 8.60
C THR A 306 -2.58 -22.46 7.40
N LEU A 307 -3.31 -21.57 6.73
CA LEU A 307 -4.18 -21.89 5.58
C LEU A 307 -3.50 -21.64 4.22
N ARG A 308 -2.17 -21.51 4.17
CA ARG A 308 -1.46 -21.14 2.93
C ARG A 308 -1.69 -22.10 1.78
N VAL A 309 -1.80 -23.40 2.08
CA VAL A 309 -1.97 -24.46 1.07
C VAL A 309 -3.32 -24.31 0.42
N GLU A 310 -4.37 -24.20 1.23
CA GLU A 310 -5.76 -24.02 0.78
C GLU A 310 -5.93 -22.68 0.03
N ILE A 311 -5.37 -21.59 0.57
CA ILE A 311 -5.41 -20.28 -0.07
C ILE A 311 -4.80 -20.34 -1.46
N VAL A 312 -3.61 -20.92 -1.58
CA VAL A 312 -2.89 -20.97 -2.85
C VAL A 312 -3.57 -21.92 -3.83
N HIS A 313 -3.94 -23.13 -3.41
CA HIS A 313 -4.55 -24.11 -4.30
C HIS A 313 -5.94 -23.67 -4.80
N LEU A 314 -6.73 -22.99 -3.98
CA LEU A 314 -8.07 -22.56 -4.36
C LEU A 314 -8.11 -21.23 -5.11
N LEU A 315 -7.16 -20.31 -4.85
CA LEU A 315 -7.21 -18.97 -5.42
C LEU A 315 -6.25 -18.78 -6.59
N ILE A 316 -5.13 -19.49 -6.65
CA ILE A 316 -4.04 -19.22 -7.58
C ILE A 316 -3.96 -20.31 -8.64
N ALA A 317 -3.75 -19.92 -9.89
CA ALA A 317 -3.61 -20.87 -10.99
C ALA A 317 -2.38 -21.80 -10.80
N PRO A 318 -2.45 -23.07 -11.27
CA PRO A 318 -1.43 -24.09 -11.03
C PRO A 318 0.00 -23.66 -11.34
N ALA A 319 0.20 -22.89 -12.42
CA ALA A 319 1.53 -22.42 -12.85
C ALA A 319 2.22 -21.54 -11.78
N PHE A 320 1.46 -20.82 -10.97
CA PHE A 320 1.98 -19.92 -9.94
C PHE A 320 2.03 -20.53 -8.54
N GLN A 321 1.39 -21.68 -8.29
CA GLN A 321 1.16 -22.24 -6.96
C GLN A 321 2.46 -22.55 -6.22
N ALA A 322 3.39 -23.23 -6.85
CA ALA A 322 4.64 -23.68 -6.22
C ALA A 322 5.44 -22.50 -5.64
N VAL A 323 5.56 -21.42 -6.40
CA VAL A 323 6.25 -20.21 -6.00
C VAL A 323 5.44 -19.42 -4.97
N ALA A 324 4.14 -19.31 -5.16
CA ALA A 324 3.25 -18.62 -4.22
C ALA A 324 3.27 -19.27 -2.82
N LEU A 325 3.28 -20.60 -2.73
CA LEU A 325 3.37 -21.34 -1.46
C LEU A 325 4.63 -20.99 -0.66
N ALA A 326 5.76 -20.80 -1.36
CA ALA A 326 7.03 -20.46 -0.72
C ALA A 326 7.12 -18.98 -0.32
N ILE A 327 6.58 -18.07 -1.16
CA ILE A 327 6.76 -16.62 -1.01
C ILE A 327 5.69 -15.97 -0.13
N LEU A 328 4.44 -16.40 -0.23
CA LEU A 328 3.30 -15.80 0.47
C LEU A 328 3.52 -15.65 1.99
N PRO A 329 3.99 -16.66 2.73
CA PRO A 329 4.26 -16.53 4.16
C PRO A 329 5.33 -15.46 4.46
N LEU A 330 6.42 -15.45 3.71
CA LEU A 330 7.50 -14.47 3.89
C LEU A 330 7.03 -13.06 3.56
N SER A 331 6.21 -12.92 2.53
CA SER A 331 5.67 -11.64 2.10
C SER A 331 4.71 -11.03 3.12
N VAL A 332 3.78 -11.82 3.67
CA VAL A 332 2.85 -11.31 4.70
C VAL A 332 3.60 -10.95 5.98
N LEU A 333 4.66 -11.69 6.33
CA LEU A 333 5.52 -11.36 7.46
C LEU A 333 6.25 -10.04 7.25
N ALA A 334 6.94 -9.88 6.11
CA ALA A 334 7.63 -8.64 5.77
C ALA A 334 6.67 -7.43 5.73
N GLY A 335 5.49 -7.61 5.12
CA GLY A 335 4.44 -6.59 5.07
C GLY A 335 3.95 -6.20 6.46
N SER A 336 3.74 -7.17 7.33
CA SER A 336 3.27 -6.92 8.70
C SER A 336 4.31 -6.18 9.54
N ILE A 337 5.60 -6.57 9.43
CA ILE A 337 6.70 -5.87 10.12
C ILE A 337 6.80 -4.42 9.64
N ARG A 338 6.72 -4.17 8.32
CA ARG A 338 6.74 -2.82 7.75
C ARG A 338 5.53 -1.99 8.19
N ASN A 339 4.33 -2.58 8.19
CA ASN A 339 3.13 -1.88 8.67
C ASN A 339 3.22 -1.57 10.17
N LEU A 340 3.69 -2.51 10.99
CA LEU A 340 3.91 -2.28 12.41
C LEU A 340 4.92 -1.16 12.64
N ARG A 341 6.06 -1.16 11.92
CA ARG A 341 7.02 -0.07 11.97
C ARG A 341 6.37 1.26 11.59
N ALA A 342 5.74 1.35 10.43
CA ALA A 342 5.20 2.60 9.89
C ALA A 342 4.07 3.20 10.74
N HIS A 343 3.21 2.35 11.30
CA HIS A 343 2.01 2.78 12.02
C HIS A 343 2.15 2.76 13.56
N PHE A 344 3.28 2.35 14.06
CA PHE A 344 3.62 2.43 15.48
C PHE A 344 4.93 3.18 15.69
N VAL A 345 6.06 2.58 15.31
CA VAL A 345 7.38 3.10 15.69
C VAL A 345 7.69 4.44 15.01
N ASP A 346 7.47 4.52 13.70
CA ASP A 346 7.75 5.71 12.86
C ASP A 346 6.83 6.89 13.22
N GLN A 347 5.65 6.64 13.81
CA GLN A 347 4.75 7.69 14.32
C GLN A 347 5.41 8.53 15.43
N THR A 348 6.33 7.94 16.18
CA THR A 348 7.14 8.66 17.19
C THR A 348 7.92 9.81 16.56
N PHE A 349 8.50 9.60 15.39
CA PHE A 349 9.27 10.62 14.67
C PHE A 349 8.38 11.74 14.15
N LEU A 350 7.17 11.40 13.69
CA LEU A 350 6.17 12.37 13.25
C LEU A 350 5.68 13.24 14.40
N LEU A 351 5.37 12.66 15.56
CA LEU A 351 4.94 13.38 16.75
C LEU A 351 6.00 14.36 17.27
N HIS A 352 7.28 14.03 17.09
CA HIS A 352 8.39 14.89 17.52
C HIS A 352 8.94 15.78 16.39
N ASN A 353 8.25 15.87 15.24
CA ASN A 353 8.68 16.64 14.06
C ASN A 353 10.09 16.28 13.54
N ARG A 354 10.51 15.01 13.68
CA ARG A 354 11.81 14.48 13.25
C ARG A 354 11.69 13.63 11.99
N THR A 355 11.03 14.18 10.97
CA THR A 355 10.74 13.49 9.70
C THR A 355 11.99 13.03 8.95
N GLY A 356 13.15 13.68 9.14
CA GLY A 356 14.42 13.21 8.56
C GLY A 356 14.80 11.79 8.98
N LEU A 357 14.41 11.35 10.18
CA LEU A 357 14.66 9.97 10.63
C LEU A 357 13.89 8.93 9.82
N LEU A 358 12.70 9.29 9.31
CA LEU A 358 11.94 8.42 8.41
C LEU A 358 12.71 8.14 7.12
N ALA A 359 13.36 9.18 6.56
CA ALA A 359 14.18 9.01 5.36
C ALA A 359 15.41 8.13 5.62
N VAL A 360 16.04 8.27 6.79
CA VAL A 360 17.18 7.41 7.19
C VAL A 360 16.75 5.95 7.31
N VAL A 361 15.63 5.67 7.99
CA VAL A 361 15.10 4.30 8.13
C VAL A 361 14.69 3.74 6.77
N ALA A 362 14.05 4.55 5.92
CA ALA A 362 13.70 4.14 4.55
C ALA A 362 14.94 3.84 3.69
N ALA A 363 16.02 4.61 3.85
CA ALA A 363 17.30 4.35 3.15
C ALA A 363 17.93 3.04 3.61
N ILE A 364 17.86 2.71 4.89
CA ILE A 364 18.34 1.42 5.44
C ILE A 364 17.49 0.27 4.87
N ASP A 365 16.15 0.37 4.90
CA ASP A 365 15.24 -0.64 4.33
C ASP A 365 15.54 -0.85 2.84
N ALA A 366 15.67 0.23 2.06
CA ALA A 366 15.98 0.18 0.65
C ALA A 366 17.36 -0.45 0.38
N GLY A 367 18.40 0.03 1.05
CA GLY A 367 19.78 -0.44 0.85
C GLY A 367 19.92 -1.92 1.21
N VAL A 368 19.38 -2.33 2.36
CA VAL A 368 19.39 -3.74 2.78
C VAL A 368 18.57 -4.62 1.84
N THR A 369 17.38 -4.12 1.39
CA THR A 369 16.55 -4.86 0.41
C THR A 369 17.32 -5.10 -0.88
N VAL A 370 17.92 -4.08 -1.47
CA VAL A 370 18.68 -4.22 -2.73
C VAL A 370 19.86 -5.18 -2.54
N LEU A 371 20.71 -4.91 -1.55
CA LEU A 371 21.92 -5.71 -1.30
C LEU A 371 21.58 -7.18 -1.06
N LEU A 372 20.67 -7.45 -0.14
CA LEU A 372 20.30 -8.82 0.19
C LEU A 372 19.50 -9.50 -0.91
N SER A 373 18.75 -8.76 -1.74
CA SER A 373 18.06 -9.37 -2.88
C SER A 373 19.05 -9.95 -3.87
N TYR A 374 20.11 -9.23 -4.25
CA TYR A 374 21.15 -9.78 -5.14
C TYR A 374 21.82 -11.03 -4.52
N ILE A 375 22.18 -10.98 -3.25
CA ILE A 375 22.85 -12.10 -2.55
C ILE A 375 21.88 -13.30 -2.46
N PHE A 376 20.68 -13.08 -1.95
CA PHE A 376 19.76 -14.17 -1.64
C PHE A 376 19.12 -14.77 -2.90
N VAL A 377 18.87 -13.98 -3.95
CA VAL A 377 18.42 -14.51 -5.23
C VAL A 377 19.47 -15.40 -5.86
N HIS A 378 20.74 -15.04 -5.75
CA HIS A 378 21.83 -15.88 -6.26
C HIS A 378 21.85 -17.27 -5.59
N TYR A 379 21.64 -17.36 -4.27
CA TYR A 379 21.73 -18.63 -3.54
C TYR A 379 20.40 -19.39 -3.43
N TRP A 380 19.26 -18.69 -3.35
CA TRP A 380 17.96 -19.30 -3.03
C TRP A 380 16.85 -18.90 -4.02
N GLY A 381 17.18 -18.28 -5.15
CA GLY A 381 16.24 -17.92 -6.17
C GLY A 381 15.10 -17.01 -5.66
N LEU A 382 13.88 -17.30 -6.08
CA LEU A 382 12.70 -16.51 -5.75
C LEU A 382 12.38 -16.46 -4.25
N SER A 383 12.58 -17.56 -3.54
CA SER A 383 12.42 -17.60 -2.08
C SER A 383 13.45 -16.73 -1.37
N GLY A 384 14.66 -16.64 -1.94
CA GLY A 384 15.70 -15.74 -1.48
C GLY A 384 15.29 -14.26 -1.57
N ALA A 385 14.67 -13.86 -2.69
CA ALA A 385 14.14 -12.51 -2.84
C ALA A 385 13.13 -12.16 -1.72
N ALA A 386 12.20 -13.07 -1.42
CA ALA A 386 11.23 -12.87 -0.35
C ALA A 386 11.92 -12.84 1.04
N GLY A 387 12.89 -13.72 1.27
CA GLY A 387 13.70 -13.73 2.49
C GLY A 387 14.47 -12.41 2.70
N ALA A 388 15.06 -11.87 1.63
CA ALA A 388 15.74 -10.58 1.67
C ALA A 388 14.82 -9.45 2.15
N THR A 389 13.58 -9.42 1.66
CA THR A 389 12.60 -8.41 2.11
C THR A 389 12.20 -8.55 3.58
N VAL A 390 12.15 -9.78 4.12
CA VAL A 390 11.90 -10.01 5.55
C VAL A 390 13.06 -9.47 6.38
N VAL A 391 14.30 -9.82 6.02
CA VAL A 391 15.49 -9.36 6.76
C VAL A 391 15.58 -7.84 6.71
N ALA A 392 15.36 -7.22 5.54
CA ALA A 392 15.37 -5.77 5.40
C ALA A 392 14.28 -5.10 6.28
N ALA A 393 13.07 -5.65 6.28
CA ALA A 393 11.98 -5.16 7.13
C ALA A 393 12.33 -5.24 8.62
N VAL A 394 12.97 -6.35 9.06
CA VAL A 394 13.43 -6.54 10.45
C VAL A 394 14.52 -5.52 10.78
N VAL A 395 15.56 -5.38 9.94
CA VAL A 395 16.66 -4.44 10.18
C VAL A 395 16.15 -3.01 10.29
N ALA A 396 15.27 -2.59 9.36
CA ALA A 396 14.67 -1.26 9.40
C ALA A 396 13.78 -1.06 10.65
N ALA A 397 12.98 -2.08 11.02
CA ALA A 397 12.13 -2.01 12.21
C ALA A 397 12.94 -1.94 13.50
N VAL A 398 14.00 -2.75 13.63
CA VAL A 398 14.92 -2.71 14.78
C VAL A 398 15.61 -1.36 14.87
N THR A 399 16.13 -0.84 13.75
CA THR A 399 16.77 0.48 13.70
C THR A 399 15.81 1.57 14.15
N SER A 400 14.61 1.60 13.58
CA SER A 400 13.56 2.56 13.95
C SER A 400 13.22 2.46 15.44
N PHE A 401 13.02 1.22 15.93
CA PHE A 401 12.69 0.96 17.34
C PHE A 401 13.80 1.43 18.28
N VAL A 402 15.07 1.11 18.01
CA VAL A 402 16.21 1.52 18.84
C VAL A 402 16.28 3.04 18.93
N ILE A 403 16.09 3.77 17.81
CA ILE A 403 16.08 5.23 17.81
C ILE A 403 14.87 5.77 18.59
N ALA A 404 13.68 5.22 18.37
CA ALA A 404 12.46 5.67 19.03
C ALA A 404 12.50 5.41 20.56
N PHE A 405 12.99 4.25 20.97
CA PHE A 405 13.14 3.88 22.37
C PHE A 405 14.18 4.76 23.08
N SER A 406 15.40 4.86 22.51
CA SER A 406 16.52 5.54 23.17
C SER A 406 16.38 7.06 23.22
N ARG A 407 15.79 7.69 22.20
CA ARG A 407 15.72 9.15 22.09
C ARG A 407 14.38 9.76 22.46
N PHE A 408 13.29 9.01 22.33
CA PHE A 408 11.93 9.55 22.50
C PHE A 408 11.11 8.83 23.55
N GLY A 409 11.67 7.80 24.22
CA GLY A 409 11.01 7.09 25.30
C GLY A 409 9.78 6.30 24.84
N LEU A 410 9.82 5.72 23.61
CA LEU A 410 8.77 4.84 23.13
C LEU A 410 8.58 3.66 24.07
N THR A 411 7.34 3.35 24.42
CA THR A 411 6.98 2.23 25.29
C THR A 411 6.38 1.08 24.46
N LEU A 412 6.57 -0.15 24.92
CA LEU A 412 5.96 -1.34 24.33
C LEU A 412 4.66 -1.70 25.04
N PRO A 413 3.67 -2.27 24.32
CA PRO A 413 2.40 -2.71 24.91
C PRO A 413 2.52 -4.10 25.57
N LEU A 414 3.51 -4.29 26.46
CA LEU A 414 3.85 -5.61 27.03
C LEU A 414 2.68 -6.30 27.72
N GLU A 415 1.80 -5.53 28.36
CA GLU A 415 0.60 -6.03 29.07
C GLU A 415 -0.38 -6.76 28.10
N HIS A 416 -0.36 -6.40 26.82
CA HIS A 416 -1.25 -6.97 25.81
C HIS A 416 -0.61 -8.12 25.01
N LEU A 417 0.72 -8.28 25.03
CA LEU A 417 1.40 -9.27 24.18
C LEU A 417 1.06 -10.71 24.54
N ALA A 418 1.02 -11.05 25.84
CA ALA A 418 0.76 -12.43 26.26
C ALA A 418 -0.65 -12.93 25.86
N PRO A 419 -1.74 -12.16 26.08
CA PRO A 419 -3.06 -12.52 25.57
C PRO A 419 -3.11 -12.65 24.05
N LEU A 420 -2.46 -11.74 23.31
CA LEU A 420 -2.42 -11.76 21.85
C LEU A 420 -1.70 -13.00 21.30
N VAL A 421 -0.55 -13.34 21.87
CA VAL A 421 0.22 -14.53 21.48
C VAL A 421 -0.58 -15.79 21.80
N ALA A 422 -1.18 -15.88 22.99
CA ALA A 422 -1.98 -17.04 23.39
C ALA A 422 -3.19 -17.24 22.48
N ALA A 423 -3.97 -16.17 22.20
CA ALA A 423 -5.13 -16.24 21.33
C ALA A 423 -4.75 -16.65 19.90
N THR A 424 -3.62 -16.12 19.39
CA THR A 424 -3.10 -16.45 18.06
C THR A 424 -2.63 -17.91 17.99
N ALA A 425 -1.94 -18.40 19.02
CA ALA A 425 -1.46 -19.78 19.09
C ALA A 425 -2.64 -20.78 19.18
N ILE A 426 -3.67 -20.48 19.98
CA ILE A 426 -4.87 -21.31 20.09
C ILE A 426 -5.61 -21.35 18.75
N MET A 427 -5.80 -20.19 18.09
CA MET A 427 -6.38 -20.11 16.75
C MET A 427 -5.63 -21.00 15.76
N ALA A 428 -4.28 -20.90 15.72
CA ALA A 428 -3.46 -21.70 14.81
C ALA A 428 -3.56 -23.20 15.09
N ALA A 429 -3.54 -23.60 16.37
CA ALA A 429 -3.63 -24.99 16.77
C ALA A 429 -4.98 -25.60 16.35
N LEU A 430 -6.08 -24.90 16.61
CA LEU A 430 -7.42 -25.36 16.26
C LEU A 430 -7.66 -25.37 14.75
N LEU A 431 -7.18 -24.37 14.00
CA LEU A 431 -7.25 -24.38 12.53
C LEU A 431 -6.52 -25.58 11.92
N LYS A 432 -5.37 -25.97 12.47
CA LYS A 432 -4.64 -27.17 12.00
C LYS A 432 -5.36 -28.50 12.28
N MET A 433 -6.33 -28.52 13.18
CA MET A 433 -7.13 -29.71 13.47
C MET A 433 -8.32 -29.86 12.52
N LEU A 434 -8.65 -28.83 11.75
CA LEU A 434 -9.70 -28.91 10.75
C LEU A 434 -9.21 -29.69 9.52
N PRO A 435 -10.11 -30.40 8.82
CA PRO A 435 -9.78 -31.06 7.55
C PRO A 435 -9.38 -29.99 6.51
N GLU A 436 -8.55 -30.37 5.54
CA GLU A 436 -8.15 -29.43 4.47
C GLU A 436 -9.37 -28.91 3.71
N ALA A 437 -9.40 -27.60 3.44
CA ALA A 437 -10.48 -26.96 2.71
C ALA A 437 -10.39 -27.31 1.21
N SER A 438 -11.33 -28.09 0.72
CA SER A 438 -11.44 -28.49 -0.69
C SER A 438 -12.26 -27.54 -1.56
N SER A 439 -12.86 -26.49 -0.96
CA SER A 439 -13.70 -25.52 -1.66
C SER A 439 -13.58 -24.11 -1.06
N MET A 440 -14.00 -23.11 -1.84
CA MET A 440 -14.05 -21.72 -1.37
C MET A 440 -14.97 -21.53 -0.16
N ILE A 441 -16.05 -22.29 -0.08
CA ILE A 441 -16.97 -22.28 1.08
C ILE A 441 -16.26 -22.82 2.32
N ALA A 442 -15.54 -23.94 2.19
CA ALA A 442 -14.79 -24.52 3.30
C ALA A 442 -13.66 -23.57 3.75
N LEU A 443 -12.90 -22.97 2.84
CA LEU A 443 -11.87 -21.99 3.17
C LEU A 443 -12.47 -20.78 3.90
N THR A 444 -13.59 -20.23 3.41
CA THR A 444 -14.29 -19.12 4.07
C THR A 444 -14.75 -19.52 5.47
N THR A 445 -15.26 -20.73 5.61
CA THR A 445 -15.67 -21.28 6.92
C THR A 445 -14.48 -21.38 7.88
N HIS A 446 -13.31 -21.86 7.41
CA HIS A 446 -12.08 -21.91 8.22
C HIS A 446 -11.63 -20.52 8.67
N VAL A 447 -11.67 -19.53 7.78
CA VAL A 447 -11.33 -18.13 8.11
C VAL A 447 -12.30 -17.57 9.18
N VAL A 448 -13.61 -17.83 9.04
CA VAL A 448 -14.62 -17.38 10.02
C VAL A 448 -14.44 -18.09 11.36
N ILE A 449 -14.24 -19.40 11.35
CA ILE A 449 -13.98 -20.19 12.58
C ILE A 449 -12.70 -19.69 13.27
N GLY A 450 -11.61 -19.51 12.52
CA GLY A 450 -10.36 -18.99 13.06
C GLY A 450 -10.53 -17.62 13.71
N GLY A 451 -11.23 -16.71 13.02
CA GLY A 451 -11.56 -15.39 13.55
C GLY A 451 -12.42 -15.46 14.82
N ALA A 452 -13.44 -16.31 14.83
CA ALA A 452 -14.31 -16.51 16.00
C ALA A 452 -13.53 -17.08 17.20
N ILE A 453 -12.69 -18.08 16.99
CA ILE A 453 -11.81 -18.65 18.03
C ILE A 453 -10.88 -17.57 18.59
N TYR A 454 -10.23 -16.80 17.73
CA TYR A 454 -9.35 -15.72 18.14
C TYR A 454 -10.06 -14.69 19.00
N VAL A 455 -11.20 -14.18 18.53
CA VAL A 455 -11.99 -13.16 19.24
C VAL A 455 -12.54 -13.72 20.57
N ALA A 456 -13.05 -14.96 20.58
CA ALA A 456 -13.54 -15.59 21.81
C ALA A 456 -12.43 -15.78 22.85
N THR A 457 -11.26 -16.26 22.42
CA THR A 457 -10.09 -16.43 23.29
C THR A 457 -9.61 -15.09 23.85
N LEU A 458 -9.49 -14.08 22.99
CA LEU A 458 -9.09 -12.75 23.41
C LEU A 458 -10.12 -12.13 24.37
N GLY A 459 -11.42 -12.30 24.07
CA GLY A 459 -12.52 -11.91 24.94
C GLY A 459 -12.45 -12.54 26.32
N ALA A 460 -12.12 -13.81 26.41
CA ALA A 460 -11.96 -14.53 27.68
C ALA A 460 -10.80 -13.94 28.53
N PHE A 461 -9.69 -13.57 27.90
CA PHE A 461 -8.57 -12.92 28.59
C PHE A 461 -8.93 -11.52 29.14
N TYR A 462 -9.74 -10.75 28.41
CA TYR A 462 -10.10 -9.38 28.80
C TYR A 462 -11.42 -9.31 29.60
N ALA A 463 -12.24 -10.37 29.64
CA ALA A 463 -13.51 -10.40 30.39
C ALA A 463 -13.38 -9.97 31.87
N PRO A 464 -12.38 -10.45 32.65
CA PRO A 464 -12.27 -10.03 34.06
C PRO A 464 -12.02 -8.54 34.24
N SER A 465 -11.26 -7.91 33.33
CA SER A 465 -10.97 -6.47 33.37
C SER A 465 -12.17 -5.64 32.96
N LEU A 466 -12.92 -6.08 31.94
CA LEU A 466 -14.17 -5.46 31.48
C LEU A 466 -15.25 -5.49 32.58
N PHE A 467 -15.43 -6.63 33.23
CA PHE A 467 -16.39 -6.77 34.35
C PHE A 467 -16.05 -5.83 35.53
N ARG A 468 -14.75 -5.71 35.87
CA ARG A 468 -14.29 -4.76 36.90
C ARG A 468 -14.58 -3.31 36.51
N ALA A 469 -14.30 -2.94 35.25
CA ALA A 469 -14.55 -1.59 34.76
C ALA A 469 -16.04 -1.23 34.72
N MET A 470 -16.89 -2.19 34.33
CA MET A 470 -18.35 -2.00 34.36
C MET A 470 -18.89 -1.84 35.78
N LYS A 471 -18.41 -2.62 36.75
CA LYS A 471 -18.80 -2.54 38.15
C LYS A 471 -18.41 -1.20 38.78
N LEU A 472 -17.22 -0.66 38.48
CA LEU A 472 -16.77 0.65 38.91
C LEU A 472 -17.62 1.79 38.33
N ARG A 473 -18.03 1.68 37.05
CA ARG A 473 -18.90 2.69 36.45
C ARG A 473 -20.31 2.68 37.03
N GLN A 474 -20.87 1.53 37.38
CA GLN A 474 -22.17 1.43 38.07
C GLN A 474 -22.11 2.07 39.45
N GLN A 475 -21.05 1.84 40.21
CA GLN A 475 -20.85 2.47 41.53
C GLN A 475 -20.72 4.01 41.46
N GLN A 476 -20.12 4.53 40.36
CA GLN A 476 -20.00 5.99 40.16
C GLN A 476 -21.30 6.65 39.65
N SER A 477 -22.26 5.88 39.09
CA SER A 477 -23.55 6.40 38.67
C SER A 477 -24.62 6.33 39.78
N GLU A 478 -24.34 5.62 40.88
CA GLU A 478 -25.21 5.47 42.05
C GLU A 478 -24.77 6.39 43.21
N SER A 479 -23.58 7.02 43.11
CA SER A 479 -23.05 8.07 44.01
C SER A 479 -23.29 9.46 43.47
#